data_4dfe489d655d50efbdd07fa59b8c787e
#
_entry.id   4dfe489d655d50efbdd07fa59b8c787e
#
_cell.length_a   1.000
_cell.length_b   1.000
_cell.length_c   1.000
_cell.angle_alpha   90.00
_cell.angle_beta   90.00
_cell.angle_gamma   90.00
#
_symmetry.space_group_name_H-M   'P 1'
#
loop_
_entity.id
_entity.type
_entity.pdbx_description
1 polymer ?
#
loop_
_entity_poly.entity_id
_entity_poly.type
_entity_poly.pdbx_seq_one_letter_code
_entity_poly.pdbx_strand_id
1 'polypeptide(L)'
;MMVIGALIMFVPAHGYEGPLRLWHVGWTGGWLCAALVGVGVAIAWWARLHLGRLWSARITRKADHKVVDSGPYAIVRHPIYAGLLLSLAATAAAKGTILGLAGFAILLIGIWLKARLEERWLTGELGEDAYGNYCRRVPMLLPFGPTSNRLD
;
A
#
# COMPACT_ATOMS: atom_id res chain seq x y z
N MET A 1 1.87 -4.12 -15.20
CA MET A 1 1.17 -4.87 -14.13
C MET A 1 0.14 -4.02 -13.38
N MET A 2 0.52 -2.89 -12.74
CA MET A 2 -0.42 -2.09 -11.93
C MET A 2 -1.60 -1.53 -12.74
N VAL A 3 -1.38 -1.05 -13.97
CA VAL A 3 -2.46 -0.57 -14.86
C VAL A 3 -3.45 -1.69 -15.20
N ILE A 4 -2.95 -2.89 -15.51
CA ILE A 4 -3.79 -4.06 -15.81
C ILE A 4 -4.62 -4.45 -14.59
N GLY A 5 -4.01 -4.51 -13.41
CA GLY A 5 -4.73 -4.79 -12.16
C GLY A 5 -5.83 -3.78 -11.87
N ALA A 6 -5.54 -2.48 -12.07
CA ALA A 6 -6.53 -1.42 -11.92
C ALA A 6 -7.68 -1.56 -12.93
N LEU A 7 -7.37 -1.78 -14.22
CA LEU A 7 -8.38 -1.99 -15.25
C LEU A 7 -9.30 -3.16 -14.93
N ILE A 8 -8.74 -4.31 -14.51
CA ILE A 8 -9.52 -5.49 -14.13
C ILE A 8 -10.37 -5.19 -12.88
N MET A 9 -9.80 -4.53 -11.88
CA MET A 9 -10.49 -4.21 -10.64
C MET A 9 -11.66 -3.25 -10.87
N PHE A 10 -11.49 -2.24 -11.73
CA PHE A 10 -12.51 -1.22 -11.97
C PHE A 10 -13.43 -1.49 -13.16
N VAL A 11 -13.39 -2.69 -13.77
CA VAL A 11 -14.42 -3.11 -14.73
C VAL A 11 -15.80 -2.91 -14.09
N PRO A 12 -16.74 -2.20 -14.76
CA PRO A 12 -18.07 -1.94 -14.21
C PRO A 12 -18.80 -3.24 -13.85
N ALA A 13 -19.37 -3.28 -12.66
CA ALA A 13 -20.11 -4.46 -12.18
C ALA A 13 -21.51 -4.59 -12.80
N HIS A 14 -21.92 -3.68 -13.69
CA HIS A 14 -23.21 -3.72 -14.37
C HIS A 14 -23.25 -4.95 -15.29
N GLY A 15 -24.13 -5.90 -14.98
CA GLY A 15 -24.31 -7.15 -15.75
C GLY A 15 -23.62 -8.38 -15.18
N TYR A 16 -22.84 -8.27 -14.10
CA TYR A 16 -22.26 -9.44 -13.42
C TYR A 16 -23.24 -10.07 -12.39
N GLU A 17 -24.50 -10.20 -12.75
CA GLU A 17 -25.42 -11.09 -12.05
C GLU A 17 -25.23 -12.51 -12.60
N GLY A 18 -24.07 -13.11 -12.31
CA GLY A 18 -23.69 -14.39 -12.87
C GLY A 18 -22.63 -15.09 -12.02
N PRO A 19 -22.05 -16.19 -12.53
CA PRO A 19 -21.11 -17.06 -11.80
C PRO A 19 -19.83 -16.37 -11.35
N LEU A 20 -19.55 -15.14 -11.81
CA LEU A 20 -18.40 -14.36 -11.39
C LEU A 20 -18.64 -13.55 -10.09
N ARG A 21 -19.86 -13.51 -9.57
CA ARG A 21 -20.18 -12.85 -8.31
C ARG A 21 -20.10 -13.86 -7.17
N LEU A 22 -19.30 -13.56 -6.17
CA LEU A 22 -19.05 -14.44 -5.01
C LEU A 22 -19.98 -14.12 -3.84
N TRP A 23 -20.25 -12.82 -3.61
CA TRP A 23 -21.15 -12.36 -2.56
C TRP A 23 -21.78 -11.01 -2.89
N HIS A 24 -22.86 -10.69 -2.18
CA HIS A 24 -23.48 -9.39 -2.20
C HIS A 24 -23.18 -8.67 -0.89
N VAL A 25 -22.74 -7.43 -0.99
CA VAL A 25 -22.56 -6.59 0.18
C VAL A 25 -23.85 -5.80 0.39
N GLY A 26 -24.54 -6.07 1.50
CA GLY A 26 -25.74 -5.31 1.88
C GLY A 26 -25.41 -3.86 2.21
N TRP A 27 -26.45 -3.05 2.46
CA TRP A 27 -26.30 -1.61 2.74
C TRP A 27 -25.28 -1.31 3.83
N THR A 28 -25.37 -1.96 4.99
CA THR A 28 -24.45 -1.78 6.11
C THR A 28 -23.00 -2.14 5.73
N GLY A 29 -22.82 -3.26 5.03
CA GLY A 29 -21.48 -3.68 4.57
C GLY A 29 -20.91 -2.71 3.54
N GLY A 30 -21.75 -2.14 2.67
CA GLY A 30 -21.35 -1.10 1.72
C GLY A 30 -20.78 0.15 2.41
N TRP A 31 -21.46 0.64 3.46
CA TRP A 31 -20.98 1.75 4.27
C TRP A 31 -19.69 1.44 5.02
N LEU A 32 -19.57 0.21 5.55
CA LEU A 32 -18.33 -0.23 6.19
C LEU A 32 -17.16 -0.23 5.20
N CYS A 33 -17.35 -0.76 4.00
CA CYS A 33 -16.35 -0.72 2.95
C CYS A 33 -15.98 0.72 2.57
N ALA A 34 -16.97 1.61 2.43
CA ALA A 34 -16.74 3.02 2.13
C ALA A 34 -15.93 3.72 3.25
N ALA A 35 -16.24 3.42 4.51
CA ALA A 35 -15.48 3.93 5.65
C ALA A 35 -14.03 3.43 5.62
N LEU A 36 -13.78 2.16 5.33
CA LEU A 36 -12.43 1.59 5.20
C LEU A 36 -11.65 2.22 4.05
N VAL A 37 -12.29 2.50 2.92
CA VAL A 37 -11.66 3.27 1.82
C VAL A 37 -11.26 4.65 2.32
N GLY A 38 -12.15 5.37 3.02
CA GLY A 38 -11.86 6.67 3.61
C GLY A 38 -10.67 6.64 4.58
N VAL A 39 -10.63 5.65 5.45
CA VAL A 39 -9.50 5.43 6.39
C VAL A 39 -8.19 5.19 5.61
N GLY A 40 -8.21 4.33 4.60
CA GLY A 40 -7.02 4.07 3.79
C GLY A 40 -6.50 5.31 3.07
N VAL A 41 -7.41 6.12 2.49
CA VAL A 41 -7.06 7.41 1.88
C VAL A 41 -6.50 8.38 2.92
N ALA A 42 -7.10 8.46 4.11
CA ALA A 42 -6.64 9.33 5.19
C ALA A 42 -5.22 8.95 5.67
N ILE A 43 -4.92 7.64 5.82
CA ILE A 43 -3.58 7.15 6.14
C ILE A 43 -2.58 7.55 5.06
N ALA A 44 -2.90 7.32 3.79
CA ALA A 44 -2.01 7.66 2.68
C ALA A 44 -1.77 9.18 2.61
N TRP A 45 -2.81 9.97 2.83
CA TRP A 45 -2.72 11.44 2.87
C TRP A 45 -1.88 11.94 4.04
N TRP A 46 -2.12 11.41 5.25
CA TRP A 46 -1.31 11.73 6.43
C TRP A 46 0.17 11.41 6.20
N ALA A 47 0.46 10.23 5.68
CA ALA A 47 1.83 9.82 5.35
C ALA A 47 2.47 10.76 4.32
N ARG A 48 1.72 11.16 3.30
CA ARG A 48 2.17 12.09 2.27
C ARG A 48 2.49 13.48 2.83
N LEU A 49 1.63 13.99 3.71
CA LEU A 49 1.85 15.28 4.37
C LEU A 49 3.05 15.23 5.32
N HIS A 50 3.20 14.13 6.08
CA HIS A 50 4.29 13.94 7.02
C HIS A 50 5.65 13.90 6.33
N LEU A 51 5.73 13.31 5.14
CA LEU A 51 6.95 13.28 4.33
C LEU A 51 7.31 14.67 3.75
N GLY A 52 6.33 15.52 3.53
CA GLY A 52 6.51 16.90 3.10
C GLY A 52 7.43 17.05 1.87
N ARG A 53 8.46 17.90 2.01
CA ARG A 53 9.46 18.15 0.96
C ARG A 53 10.43 16.99 0.70
N LEU A 54 10.51 16.02 1.61
CA LEU A 54 11.33 14.82 1.41
C LEU A 54 10.72 13.88 0.37
N TRP A 55 9.43 14.03 0.08
CA TRP A 55 8.78 13.38 -1.02
C TRP A 55 9.07 14.11 -2.34
N SER A 56 10.25 13.99 -2.87
CA SER A 56 10.52 14.40 -4.24
C SER A 56 10.74 13.16 -5.09
N ALA A 57 9.91 13.01 -6.13
CA ALA A 57 10.05 11.98 -7.16
C ALA A 57 11.34 12.12 -7.99
N ARG A 58 12.20 13.05 -7.65
CA ARG A 58 13.53 13.27 -8.26
C ARG A 58 14.60 13.10 -7.20
N ILE A 59 15.38 12.09 -7.43
CA ILE A 59 16.65 11.77 -6.79
C ILE A 59 17.61 12.95 -6.98
N THR A 60 17.57 13.89 -6.05
CA THR A 60 18.67 14.85 -5.91
C THR A 60 19.44 14.43 -4.67
N ARG A 61 20.69 14.02 -4.85
CA ARG A 61 21.63 13.81 -3.76
C ARG A 61 21.62 15.05 -2.86
N LYS A 62 20.97 14.95 -1.71
CA LYS A 62 21.09 15.91 -0.63
C LYS A 62 21.93 15.27 0.45
N ALA A 63 22.96 15.98 0.87
CA ALA A 63 23.96 15.54 1.86
C ALA A 63 23.41 15.23 3.27
N ASP A 64 22.09 15.33 3.50
CA ASP A 64 21.42 15.10 4.78
C ASP A 64 20.25 14.12 4.64
N HIS A 65 20.49 12.93 4.08
CA HIS A 65 19.48 11.89 4.05
C HIS A 65 19.30 11.25 5.44
N LYS A 66 18.38 11.80 6.23
CA LYS A 66 17.90 11.14 7.45
C LYS A 66 16.74 10.21 7.10
N VAL A 67 16.76 9.01 7.65
CA VAL A 67 15.62 8.09 7.62
C VAL A 67 14.47 8.76 8.37
N VAL A 68 13.31 8.91 7.71
CA VAL A 68 12.08 9.37 8.38
C VAL A 68 11.46 8.17 9.06
N ASP A 69 11.58 8.11 10.39
CA ASP A 69 11.07 7.02 11.24
C ASP A 69 10.04 7.48 12.27
N SER A 70 9.37 8.62 11.99
CA SER A 70 8.37 9.23 12.87
C SER A 70 6.98 9.25 12.23
N GLY A 71 5.94 9.52 13.06
CA GLY A 71 4.56 9.57 12.61
C GLY A 71 4.12 8.23 12.00
N PRO A 72 3.48 8.21 10.83
CA PRO A 72 3.03 6.98 10.19
C PRO A 72 4.19 6.05 9.79
N TYR A 73 5.39 6.59 9.58
CA TYR A 73 6.61 5.84 9.27
C TYR A 73 7.22 5.12 10.48
N ALA A 74 6.81 5.45 11.69
CA ALA A 74 7.12 4.67 12.89
C ALA A 74 6.28 3.39 13.01
N ILE A 75 5.14 3.32 12.31
CA ILE A 75 4.21 2.19 12.36
C ILE A 75 4.50 1.18 11.27
N VAL A 76 4.68 1.66 10.02
CA VAL A 76 5.07 0.85 8.86
C VAL A 76 6.00 1.66 7.96
N ARG A 77 6.91 0.98 7.24
CA ARG A 77 7.88 1.64 6.37
C ARG A 77 7.25 2.29 5.14
N HIS A 78 6.13 1.73 4.64
CA HIS A 78 5.42 2.24 3.47
C HIS A 78 3.95 2.58 3.79
N PRO A 79 3.68 3.59 4.63
CA PRO A 79 2.32 3.90 5.07
C PRO A 79 1.40 4.38 3.93
N ILE A 80 1.95 5.03 2.89
CA ILE A 80 1.19 5.40 1.69
C ILE A 80 0.67 4.13 0.99
N TYR A 81 1.52 3.13 0.83
CA TYR A 81 1.14 1.86 0.19
C TYR A 81 0.20 1.05 1.07
N ALA A 82 0.38 1.06 2.39
CA ALA A 82 -0.52 0.41 3.34
C ALA A 82 -1.94 1.00 3.26
N GLY A 83 -2.07 2.33 3.26
CA GLY A 83 -3.35 3.02 3.10
C GLY A 83 -4.01 2.72 1.74
N LEU A 84 -3.22 2.72 0.66
CA LEU A 84 -3.71 2.37 -0.67
C LEU A 84 -4.21 0.92 -0.72
N LEU A 85 -3.46 -0.03 -0.17
CA LEU A 85 -3.85 -1.45 -0.12
C LEU A 85 -5.13 -1.67 0.71
N LEU A 86 -5.30 -0.95 1.81
CA LEU A 86 -6.54 -0.99 2.60
C LEU A 86 -7.74 -0.52 1.76
N SER A 87 -7.59 0.60 1.05
CA SER A 87 -8.64 1.13 0.17
C SER A 87 -9.00 0.16 -0.96
N LEU A 88 -7.98 -0.44 -1.58
CA LEU A 88 -8.17 -1.41 -2.67
C LEU A 88 -8.81 -2.71 -2.17
N ALA A 89 -8.42 -3.21 -0.99
CA ALA A 89 -9.02 -4.40 -0.37
C ALA A 89 -10.50 -4.16 -0.05
N ALA A 90 -10.82 -3.01 0.56
CA ALA A 90 -12.20 -2.62 0.85
C ALA A 90 -13.05 -2.48 -0.43
N THR A 91 -12.47 -1.94 -1.50
CA THR A 91 -13.13 -1.84 -2.81
C THR A 91 -13.38 -3.22 -3.42
N ALA A 92 -12.41 -4.13 -3.37
CA ALA A 92 -12.57 -5.51 -3.84
C ALA A 92 -13.65 -6.25 -3.06
N ALA A 93 -13.68 -6.08 -1.73
CA ALA A 93 -14.70 -6.64 -0.85
C ALA A 93 -16.09 -6.09 -1.19
N ALA A 94 -16.22 -4.78 -1.41
CA ALA A 94 -17.48 -4.15 -1.80
C ALA A 94 -18.01 -4.68 -3.14
N LYS A 95 -17.12 -4.96 -4.09
CA LYS A 95 -17.51 -5.53 -5.39
C LYS A 95 -17.98 -6.99 -5.30
N GLY A 96 -17.41 -7.79 -4.43
CA GLY A 96 -17.76 -9.18 -4.22
C GLY A 96 -17.63 -10.06 -5.46
N THR A 97 -16.68 -9.77 -6.36
CA THR A 97 -16.51 -10.46 -7.65
C THR A 97 -15.11 -11.07 -7.77
N ILE A 98 -15.01 -12.17 -8.54
CA ILE A 98 -13.72 -12.79 -8.86
C ILE A 98 -12.76 -11.77 -9.52
N LEU A 99 -13.26 -10.95 -10.44
CA LEU A 99 -12.44 -9.93 -11.11
C LEU A 99 -11.95 -8.86 -10.12
N GLY A 100 -12.79 -8.44 -9.16
CA GLY A 100 -12.37 -7.52 -8.10
C GLY A 100 -11.22 -8.07 -7.26
N LEU A 101 -11.32 -9.35 -6.87
CA LEU A 101 -10.26 -10.03 -6.13
C LEU A 101 -8.99 -10.25 -6.95
N ALA A 102 -9.13 -10.67 -8.22
CA ALA A 102 -8.00 -10.85 -9.12
C ALA A 102 -7.26 -9.53 -9.38
N GLY A 103 -8.00 -8.45 -9.64
CA GLY A 103 -7.42 -7.12 -9.78
C GLY A 103 -6.69 -6.65 -8.51
N PHE A 104 -7.29 -6.88 -7.33
CA PHE A 104 -6.65 -6.60 -6.05
C PHE A 104 -5.36 -7.41 -5.86
N ALA A 105 -5.38 -8.71 -6.15
CA ALA A 105 -4.18 -9.56 -6.02
C ALA A 105 -3.04 -9.08 -6.92
N ILE A 106 -3.33 -8.70 -8.16
CA ILE A 106 -2.34 -8.13 -9.10
C ILE A 106 -1.77 -6.82 -8.55
N LEU A 107 -2.62 -5.94 -8.01
CA LEU A 107 -2.20 -4.66 -7.44
C LEU A 107 -1.37 -4.86 -6.16
N LEU A 108 -1.76 -5.80 -5.30
CA LEU A 108 -1.01 -6.17 -4.09
C LEU A 108 0.41 -6.63 -4.44
N ILE A 109 0.54 -7.55 -5.40
CA ILE A 109 1.85 -8.04 -5.87
C ILE A 109 2.65 -6.87 -6.47
N GLY A 110 2.03 -6.04 -7.30
CA GLY A 110 2.70 -4.88 -7.93
C GLY A 110 3.21 -3.86 -6.91
N ILE A 111 2.41 -3.55 -5.89
CA ILE A 111 2.77 -2.64 -4.82
C ILE A 111 3.88 -3.24 -3.94
N TRP A 112 3.78 -4.53 -3.61
CA TRP A 112 4.79 -5.23 -2.83
C TRP A 112 6.15 -5.24 -3.55
N LEU A 113 6.17 -5.58 -4.85
CA LEU A 113 7.39 -5.55 -5.66
C LEU A 113 7.99 -4.13 -5.74
N LYS A 114 7.13 -3.12 -5.91
CA LYS A 114 7.57 -1.71 -5.93
C LYS A 114 8.21 -1.31 -4.60
N ALA A 115 7.57 -1.65 -3.47
CA ALA A 115 8.10 -1.37 -2.14
C ALA A 115 9.47 -2.06 -1.92
N ARG A 116 9.61 -3.34 -2.34
CA ARG A 116 10.90 -4.07 -2.27
C ARG A 116 12.00 -3.42 -3.09
N LEU A 117 11.68 -2.96 -4.30
CA LEU A 117 12.64 -2.24 -5.14
C LEU A 117 13.06 -0.90 -4.52
N GLU A 118 12.11 -0.18 -3.93
CA GLU A 118 12.36 1.08 -3.22
C GLU A 118 13.26 0.86 -1.99
N GLU A 119 13.03 -0.20 -1.21
CA GLU A 119 13.87 -0.55 -0.06
C GLU A 119 15.32 -0.89 -0.47
N ARG A 120 15.49 -1.65 -1.55
CA ARG A 120 16.84 -1.95 -2.08
C ARG A 120 17.58 -0.68 -2.48
N TRP A 121 16.87 0.23 -3.15
CA TRP A 121 17.44 1.51 -3.55
C TRP A 121 17.78 2.38 -2.32
N LEU A 122 16.88 2.50 -1.35
CA LEU A 122 17.09 3.26 -0.11
C LEU A 122 18.27 2.71 0.70
N THR A 123 18.45 1.40 0.76
CA THR A 123 19.60 0.77 1.42
C THR A 123 20.90 1.15 0.74
N GLY A 124 20.94 1.18 -0.59
CA GLY A 124 22.11 1.61 -1.35
C GLY A 124 22.48 3.09 -1.14
N GLU A 125 21.48 3.97 -0.98
CA GLU A 125 21.70 5.41 -0.81
C GLU A 125 21.98 5.82 0.66
N LEU A 126 21.29 5.21 1.63
CA LEU A 126 21.34 5.58 3.04
C LEU A 126 22.32 4.74 3.86
N GLY A 127 22.78 3.64 3.30
CA GLY A 127 23.66 2.66 3.96
C GLY A 127 22.90 1.64 4.80
N GLU A 128 23.50 0.45 4.92
CA GLU A 128 22.92 -0.68 5.67
C GLU A 128 22.75 -0.37 7.17
N ASP A 129 23.65 0.43 7.76
CA ASP A 129 23.59 0.76 9.18
C ASP A 129 22.36 1.60 9.52
N ALA A 130 22.05 2.63 8.74
CA ALA A 130 20.95 3.54 9.02
C ALA A 130 19.61 2.93 8.61
N TYR A 131 19.48 2.52 7.34
CA TYR A 131 18.22 2.00 6.81
C TYR A 131 17.94 0.57 7.27
N GLY A 132 18.95 -0.29 7.37
CA GLY A 132 18.81 -1.64 7.90
C GLY A 132 18.34 -1.66 9.36
N ASN A 133 18.83 -0.75 10.22
CA ASN A 133 18.33 -0.59 11.60
C ASN A 133 16.85 -0.20 11.63
N TYR A 134 16.40 0.64 10.73
CA TYR A 134 15.00 1.00 10.57
C TYR A 134 14.16 -0.20 10.13
N CYS A 135 14.62 -0.99 9.14
CA CYS A 135 13.94 -2.19 8.67
C CYS A 135 13.80 -3.26 9.75
N ARG A 136 14.74 -3.37 10.69
CA ARG A 136 14.66 -4.31 11.81
C ARG A 136 13.62 -3.92 12.86
N ARG A 137 13.29 -2.63 12.98
CA ARG A 137 12.35 -2.12 14.00
C ARG A 137 10.94 -1.95 13.49
N VAL A 138 10.79 -1.58 12.21
CA VAL A 138 9.50 -1.19 11.63
C VAL A 138 9.11 -2.18 10.53
N PRO A 139 7.89 -2.75 10.56
CA PRO A 139 7.42 -3.66 9.51
C PRO A 139 7.16 -2.93 8.19
N MET A 140 7.14 -3.67 7.07
CA MET A 140 7.06 -3.11 5.73
C MET A 140 5.72 -2.44 5.42
N LEU A 141 4.62 -3.19 5.49
CA LEU A 141 3.28 -2.77 5.02
C LEU A 141 2.18 -2.95 6.07
N LEU A 142 2.27 -3.96 6.91
CA LEU A 142 1.24 -4.27 7.91
C LEU A 142 1.76 -3.93 9.30
N PRO A 143 1.01 -3.17 10.11
CA PRO A 143 1.33 -2.97 11.52
C PRO A 143 1.49 -4.34 12.22
N PHE A 144 2.51 -4.48 13.05
CA PHE A 144 2.84 -5.75 13.73
C PHE A 144 3.22 -6.91 12.80
N GLY A 145 3.45 -6.63 11.52
CA GLY A 145 3.95 -7.62 10.56
C GLY A 145 5.41 -7.99 10.82
N PRO A 146 5.94 -8.97 10.07
CA PRO A 146 7.34 -9.37 10.20
C PRO A 146 8.27 -8.20 9.84
N THR A 147 9.27 -8.00 10.70
CA THR A 147 10.39 -7.10 10.43
C THR A 147 11.48 -7.85 9.67
N SER A 148 12.20 -7.20 8.78
CA SER A 148 13.25 -7.86 8.00
C SER A 148 14.56 -7.86 8.76
N ASN A 149 15.12 -9.05 9.01
CA ASN A 149 16.46 -9.20 9.56
C ASN A 149 17.56 -9.11 8.50
N ARG A 150 17.21 -9.24 7.22
CA ARG A 150 18.09 -9.07 6.04
C ARG A 150 17.27 -8.56 4.88
N LEU A 151 17.88 -7.72 4.07
CA LEU A 151 17.39 -7.38 2.74
C LEU A 151 17.94 -8.46 1.80
N ASP A 152 17.22 -9.59 1.72
CA ASP A 152 17.50 -10.64 0.75
C ASP A 152 16.99 -10.21 -0.63
#